data_90301dc814275496b6b998bb1b50aba8
#
_entry.id   90301dc814275496b6b998bb1b50aba8
#
_cell.length_a   1.000
_cell.length_b   1.000
_cell.length_c   1.000
_cell.angle_alpha   90.00
_cell.angle_beta   90.00
_cell.angle_gamma   90.00
#
_symmetry.space_group_name_H-M   'P 1'
#
loop_
_entity.id
_entity.type
_entity.pdbx_description
1 polymer ?
#
loop_
_entity_poly.entity_id
_entity_poly.type
_entity_poly.pdbx_seq_one_letter_code
_entity_poly.pdbx_strand_id
1 'polypeptide(L)'
;MTAASNNSMQLEGKTILLGITGGIAAYKSCNIVRLLQKRGARVKVVMSEHATEFVGPLTFRALTNEPVAVGLFDDPSDPIHHISLAQEPDLVVVAPATANIIAKMANGIADDLISTTLLATPRPIVIAPAMNNGMWKAPATQANMATLRERGVHVVGPGSGYLACGDVDTGRMSEPEDIIEAVCDVLNPAPQDLAGKRIVITAGPTHEPIDPVRFIGNRSSGKMGIALAGEAARRGAAVTLVLGPTSLDVPRGVECVRVQTAAEMLQAALSAFQTAEAAICAAAVADYTPAAPADHKLKKANERLDRIELVETVDILAELSRQKGERCVIGFAAETDNVVEYARRKLARKGCDAIIANDVSRADSGFGTDTNKAWIVSTTGTQELPVLTKPQLADTILDLLQKM
;
A
#
# COMPACT_ATOMS: atom_id res chain seq x y z
N MET A 1 -8.12 0.05 -25.14
CA MET A 1 -8.27 -0.64 -23.85
C MET A 1 -7.44 0.14 -22.86
N THR A 2 -8.07 0.80 -21.90
CA THR A 2 -7.52 1.89 -21.10
C THR A 2 -6.70 1.38 -19.90
N ALA A 3 -5.66 2.10 -19.51
CA ALA A 3 -4.72 1.78 -18.43
C ALA A 3 -5.35 1.55 -17.02
N ALA A 4 -6.64 1.83 -16.86
CA ALA A 4 -7.41 1.41 -15.68
C ALA A 4 -7.58 -0.12 -15.56
N SER A 5 -7.28 -0.88 -16.63
CA SER A 5 -7.45 -2.33 -16.67
C SER A 5 -6.30 -3.12 -16.01
N ASN A 6 -5.09 -2.56 -15.90
CA ASN A 6 -3.94 -3.35 -15.42
C ASN A 6 -3.90 -3.59 -13.90
N ASN A 7 -4.41 -2.65 -13.08
CA ASN A 7 -4.52 -2.88 -11.63
C ASN A 7 -5.77 -3.72 -11.28
N SER A 8 -6.72 -3.84 -12.22
CA SER A 8 -7.94 -4.66 -12.06
C SER A 8 -7.73 -6.14 -12.39
N MET A 9 -6.60 -6.54 -13.00
CA MET A 9 -6.38 -7.89 -13.54
C MET A 9 -5.10 -8.57 -13.01
N GLN A 10 -4.62 -8.15 -11.83
CA GLN A 10 -3.39 -8.71 -11.22
C GLN A 10 -3.47 -10.23 -10.95
N LEU A 11 -4.68 -10.78 -10.86
CA LEU A 11 -4.95 -12.20 -10.62
C LEU A 11 -5.61 -12.87 -11.81
N GLU A 12 -5.49 -12.31 -13.02
CA GLU A 12 -6.07 -12.91 -14.23
C GLU A 12 -5.51 -14.30 -14.47
N GLY A 13 -6.41 -15.25 -14.70
CA GLY A 13 -6.07 -16.67 -14.91
C GLY A 13 -5.67 -17.41 -13.64
N LYS A 14 -5.69 -16.76 -12.46
CA LYS A 14 -5.41 -17.40 -11.18
C LYS A 14 -6.67 -17.97 -10.55
N THR A 15 -6.54 -19.13 -9.93
CA THR A 15 -7.59 -19.74 -9.11
C THR A 15 -7.22 -19.63 -7.63
N ILE A 16 -8.11 -19.06 -6.83
CA ILE A 16 -7.94 -18.89 -5.40
C ILE A 16 -8.95 -19.76 -4.66
N LEU A 17 -8.49 -20.58 -3.72
CA LEU A 17 -9.35 -21.27 -2.78
C LEU A 17 -9.54 -20.40 -1.55
N LEU A 18 -10.77 -20.00 -1.26
CA LEU A 18 -11.13 -19.28 -0.05
C LEU A 18 -11.71 -20.25 0.99
N GLY A 19 -10.96 -20.50 2.05
CA GLY A 19 -11.38 -21.22 3.23
C GLY A 19 -12.04 -20.29 4.24
N ILE A 20 -13.27 -20.62 4.65
CA ILE A 20 -14.05 -19.79 5.58
C ILE A 20 -14.31 -20.58 6.85
N THR A 21 -13.88 -20.06 8.00
CA THR A 21 -14.07 -20.74 9.29
C THR A 21 -15.08 -20.02 10.17
N GLY A 22 -15.62 -20.74 11.18
CA GLY A 22 -16.75 -20.32 12.00
C GLY A 22 -16.44 -19.15 12.94
N GLY A 23 -16.70 -17.95 12.51
CA GLY A 23 -16.60 -16.72 13.29
C GLY A 23 -17.42 -15.61 12.67
N ILE A 24 -17.77 -14.60 13.49
CA ILE A 24 -18.63 -13.49 13.03
C ILE A 24 -18.06 -12.78 11.81
N ALA A 25 -16.73 -12.74 11.65
CA ALA A 25 -16.07 -12.11 10.50
C ALA A 25 -16.30 -12.83 9.15
N ALA A 26 -16.96 -14.01 9.15
CA ALA A 26 -17.29 -14.76 7.93
C ALA A 26 -18.10 -13.93 6.91
N TYR A 27 -18.91 -12.95 7.36
CA TYR A 27 -19.64 -12.06 6.44
C TYR A 27 -18.69 -11.22 5.55
N LYS A 28 -17.51 -10.87 6.03
CA LYS A 28 -16.51 -10.11 5.25
C LYS A 28 -15.94 -10.92 4.09
N SER A 29 -16.00 -12.25 4.15
CA SER A 29 -15.53 -13.15 3.09
C SER A 29 -16.30 -12.95 1.79
N CYS A 30 -17.54 -12.45 1.84
CA CYS A 30 -18.29 -12.06 0.65
C CYS A 30 -17.61 -10.90 -0.11
N ASN A 31 -17.05 -9.94 0.63
CA ASN A 31 -16.30 -8.85 0.03
C ASN A 31 -14.94 -9.32 -0.52
N ILE A 32 -14.28 -10.25 0.17
CA ILE A 32 -13.03 -10.88 -0.31
C ILE A 32 -13.29 -11.55 -1.66
N VAL A 33 -14.35 -12.35 -1.80
CA VAL A 33 -14.73 -12.98 -3.10
C VAL A 33 -14.86 -11.92 -4.18
N ARG A 34 -15.63 -10.85 -3.94
CA ARG A 34 -15.84 -9.79 -4.93
C ARG A 34 -14.57 -9.07 -5.33
N LEU A 35 -13.67 -8.82 -4.37
CA LEU A 35 -12.40 -8.16 -4.63
C LEU A 35 -11.45 -9.05 -5.42
N LEU A 36 -11.36 -10.35 -5.09
CA LEU A 36 -10.59 -11.32 -5.87
C LEU A 36 -11.08 -11.39 -7.33
N GLN A 37 -12.39 -11.49 -7.53
CA GLN A 37 -12.99 -11.49 -8.88
C GLN A 37 -12.73 -10.19 -9.64
N LYS A 38 -12.78 -9.04 -8.95
CA LYS A 38 -12.41 -7.74 -9.52
C LYS A 38 -10.96 -7.70 -10.01
N ARG A 39 -10.07 -8.47 -9.38
CA ARG A 39 -8.67 -8.63 -9.79
C ARG A 39 -8.45 -9.72 -10.85
N GLY A 40 -9.53 -10.34 -11.35
CA GLY A 40 -9.50 -11.36 -12.40
C GLY A 40 -9.37 -12.81 -11.92
N ALA A 41 -9.39 -13.07 -10.61
CA ALA A 41 -9.29 -14.41 -10.08
C ALA A 41 -10.59 -15.22 -10.25
N ARG A 42 -10.46 -16.50 -10.52
CA ARG A 42 -11.48 -17.51 -10.26
C ARG A 42 -11.44 -17.86 -8.77
N VAL A 43 -12.59 -17.86 -8.10
CA VAL A 43 -12.67 -18.12 -6.65
C VAL A 43 -13.47 -19.38 -6.40
N LYS A 44 -12.85 -20.37 -5.76
CA LYS A 44 -13.49 -21.53 -5.16
C LYS A 44 -13.64 -21.33 -3.65
N VAL A 45 -14.66 -21.92 -3.05
CA VAL A 45 -14.95 -21.74 -1.63
C VAL A 45 -15.08 -23.08 -0.92
N VAL A 46 -14.37 -23.21 0.20
CA VAL A 46 -14.55 -24.28 1.17
C VAL A 46 -14.93 -23.67 2.53
N MET A 47 -15.94 -24.23 3.18
CA MET A 47 -16.43 -23.75 4.48
C MET A 47 -16.32 -24.84 5.53
N SER A 48 -15.95 -24.45 6.76
CA SER A 48 -16.20 -25.35 7.89
C SER A 48 -17.68 -25.41 8.21
N GLU A 49 -18.16 -26.47 8.85
CA GLU A 49 -19.57 -26.58 9.31
C GLU A 49 -19.95 -25.36 10.15
N HIS A 50 -19.12 -24.95 11.10
CA HIS A 50 -19.40 -23.78 11.93
C HIS A 50 -19.47 -22.47 11.14
N ALA A 51 -18.86 -22.38 9.97
CA ALA A 51 -18.96 -21.18 9.13
C ALA A 51 -20.36 -21.04 8.52
N THR A 52 -21.05 -22.15 8.28
CA THR A 52 -22.39 -22.17 7.69
C THR A 52 -23.45 -21.58 8.62
N GLU A 53 -23.18 -21.55 9.94
CA GLU A 53 -24.05 -20.90 10.95
C GLU A 53 -24.00 -19.36 10.86
N PHE A 54 -22.92 -18.78 10.30
CA PHE A 54 -22.78 -17.35 10.13
C PHE A 54 -23.18 -16.86 8.75
N VAL A 55 -22.85 -17.61 7.69
CA VAL A 55 -23.18 -17.28 6.30
C VAL A 55 -23.49 -18.56 5.56
N GLY A 56 -24.67 -18.65 4.98
CA GLY A 56 -25.08 -19.86 4.23
C GLY A 56 -24.24 -20.09 2.97
N PRO A 57 -23.94 -21.36 2.62
CA PRO A 57 -23.16 -21.72 1.42
C PRO A 57 -23.76 -21.16 0.12
N LEU A 58 -25.07 -21.03 0.04
CA LEU A 58 -25.78 -20.47 -1.11
C LEU A 58 -25.31 -19.05 -1.45
N THR A 59 -24.95 -18.24 -0.45
CA THR A 59 -24.43 -16.89 -0.65
C THR A 59 -23.16 -16.92 -1.49
N PHE A 60 -22.21 -17.77 -1.13
CA PHE A 60 -20.94 -17.89 -1.86
C PHE A 60 -21.11 -18.54 -3.23
N ARG A 61 -22.00 -19.54 -3.34
CA ARG A 61 -22.35 -20.12 -4.65
C ARG A 61 -22.92 -19.06 -5.60
N ALA A 62 -23.78 -18.19 -5.11
CA ALA A 62 -24.35 -17.11 -5.92
C ALA A 62 -23.31 -16.05 -6.31
N LEU A 63 -22.27 -15.81 -5.48
CA LEU A 63 -21.21 -14.85 -5.76
C LEU A 63 -20.17 -15.41 -6.75
N THR A 64 -19.82 -16.69 -6.64
CA THR A 64 -18.72 -17.30 -7.41
C THR A 64 -19.20 -18.03 -8.65
N ASN A 65 -20.47 -18.42 -8.70
CA ASN A 65 -21.03 -19.37 -9.66
C ASN A 65 -20.32 -20.74 -9.66
N GLU A 66 -19.70 -21.09 -8.52
CA GLU A 66 -18.98 -22.34 -8.30
C GLU A 66 -19.65 -23.13 -7.15
N PRO A 67 -19.54 -24.46 -7.11
CA PRO A 67 -19.94 -25.24 -5.94
C PRO A 67 -19.19 -24.78 -4.68
N VAL A 68 -19.85 -24.82 -3.53
CA VAL A 68 -19.25 -24.57 -2.23
C VAL A 68 -19.09 -25.89 -1.49
N ALA A 69 -17.87 -26.22 -1.13
CA ALA A 69 -17.54 -27.45 -0.44
C ALA A 69 -17.67 -27.27 1.08
N VAL A 70 -18.29 -28.22 1.78
CA VAL A 70 -18.48 -28.19 3.24
C VAL A 70 -18.03 -29.50 3.88
N GLY A 71 -18.66 -30.60 3.55
CA GLY A 71 -18.36 -31.92 4.10
C GLY A 71 -17.29 -32.65 3.32
N LEU A 72 -16.52 -33.50 4.01
CA LEU A 72 -15.43 -34.28 3.40
C LEU A 72 -15.91 -35.28 2.34
N PHE A 73 -17.17 -35.71 2.44
CA PHE A 73 -17.75 -36.76 1.62
C PHE A 73 -19.00 -36.29 0.85
N ASP A 74 -19.24 -35.00 0.74
CA ASP A 74 -20.47 -34.44 0.16
C ASP A 74 -20.48 -34.46 -1.37
N ASP A 75 -19.33 -34.59 -2.04
CA ASP A 75 -19.25 -34.62 -3.50
C ASP A 75 -19.06 -36.02 -4.01
N PRO A 76 -20.12 -36.70 -4.49
CA PRO A 76 -20.03 -38.03 -5.04
C PRO A 76 -19.31 -38.09 -6.40
N SER A 77 -19.14 -36.97 -7.08
CA SER A 77 -18.45 -36.88 -8.37
C SER A 77 -16.93 -36.78 -8.22
N ASP A 78 -16.44 -36.38 -7.04
CA ASP A 78 -15.00 -36.28 -6.72
C ASP A 78 -14.71 -36.96 -5.36
N PRO A 79 -14.45 -38.25 -5.33
CA PRO A 79 -14.26 -39.00 -4.08
C PRO A 79 -13.02 -38.62 -3.30
N ILE A 80 -12.09 -37.85 -3.91
CA ILE A 80 -10.89 -37.31 -3.28
C ILE A 80 -10.89 -35.77 -3.29
N HIS A 81 -12.05 -35.19 -3.11
CA HIS A 81 -12.34 -33.76 -3.25
C HIS A 81 -11.33 -32.85 -2.49
N HIS A 82 -10.85 -33.27 -1.31
CA HIS A 82 -9.81 -32.53 -0.57
C HIS A 82 -8.48 -32.43 -1.34
N ILE A 83 -8.14 -33.41 -2.19
CA ILE A 83 -6.92 -33.36 -3.03
C ILE A 83 -7.13 -32.40 -4.21
N SER A 84 -8.27 -32.46 -4.87
CA SER A 84 -8.60 -31.52 -5.96
C SER A 84 -8.61 -30.08 -5.47
N LEU A 85 -9.23 -29.80 -4.31
CA LEU A 85 -9.22 -28.50 -3.65
C LEU A 85 -7.83 -28.04 -3.20
N ALA A 86 -6.94 -28.98 -2.86
CA ALA A 86 -5.57 -28.67 -2.44
C ALA A 86 -4.63 -28.34 -3.61
N GLN A 87 -4.83 -28.95 -4.79
CA GLN A 87 -3.88 -28.91 -5.90
C GLN A 87 -4.27 -27.94 -7.01
N GLU A 88 -5.58 -27.77 -7.29
CA GLU A 88 -6.07 -26.92 -8.37
C GLU A 88 -5.79 -25.42 -8.16
N PRO A 89 -5.95 -24.85 -6.95
CA PRO A 89 -5.71 -23.44 -6.74
C PRO A 89 -4.23 -23.05 -6.90
N ASP A 90 -3.98 -21.80 -7.27
CA ASP A 90 -2.65 -21.19 -7.24
C ASP A 90 -2.27 -20.75 -5.82
N LEU A 91 -3.27 -20.44 -4.96
CA LEU A 91 -3.09 -19.98 -3.58
C LEU A 91 -4.33 -20.27 -2.76
N VAL A 92 -4.14 -20.55 -1.47
CA VAL A 92 -5.23 -20.74 -0.50
C VAL A 92 -5.30 -19.57 0.46
N VAL A 93 -6.48 -18.97 0.63
CA VAL A 93 -6.76 -17.93 1.61
C VAL A 93 -7.66 -18.51 2.70
N VAL A 94 -7.33 -18.34 3.98
CA VAL A 94 -8.23 -18.66 5.10
C VAL A 94 -8.66 -17.36 5.77
N ALA A 95 -9.89 -16.95 5.51
CA ALA A 95 -10.44 -15.71 6.01
C ALA A 95 -11.95 -15.83 6.30
N PRO A 96 -12.37 -15.74 7.56
CA PRO A 96 -11.53 -15.61 8.76
C PRO A 96 -10.77 -16.88 9.11
N ALA A 97 -9.59 -16.73 9.74
CA ALA A 97 -8.87 -17.83 10.37
C ALA A 97 -9.10 -17.79 11.89
N THR A 98 -9.94 -18.69 12.39
CA THR A 98 -10.21 -18.82 13.83
C THR A 98 -9.05 -19.45 14.58
N ALA A 99 -8.99 -19.28 15.90
CA ALA A 99 -7.99 -19.97 16.75
C ALA A 99 -8.02 -21.50 16.55
N ASN A 100 -9.19 -22.07 16.28
CA ASN A 100 -9.36 -23.51 16.03
C ASN A 100 -8.62 -23.95 14.77
N ILE A 101 -8.87 -23.31 13.62
CA ILE A 101 -8.19 -23.70 12.37
C ILE A 101 -6.68 -23.44 12.45
N ILE A 102 -6.24 -22.35 13.11
CA ILE A 102 -4.83 -22.06 13.36
C ILE A 102 -4.18 -23.18 14.16
N ALA A 103 -4.84 -23.66 15.22
CA ALA A 103 -4.38 -24.78 16.02
C ALA A 103 -4.32 -26.09 15.21
N LYS A 104 -5.35 -26.41 14.42
CA LYS A 104 -5.37 -27.59 13.55
C LYS A 104 -4.21 -27.55 12.55
N MET A 105 -4.01 -26.44 11.84
CA MET A 105 -2.92 -26.26 10.89
C MET A 105 -1.53 -26.43 11.56
N ALA A 106 -1.33 -25.82 12.73
CA ALA A 106 -0.06 -25.89 13.44
C ALA A 106 0.29 -27.30 13.93
N ASN A 107 -0.72 -28.10 14.26
CA ASN A 107 -0.55 -29.46 14.82
C ASN A 107 -0.85 -30.58 13.81
N GLY A 108 -1.16 -30.26 12.55
CA GLY A 108 -1.41 -31.27 11.51
C GLY A 108 -2.72 -32.05 11.73
N ILE A 109 -3.75 -31.45 12.32
CA ILE A 109 -5.06 -32.06 12.54
C ILE A 109 -5.90 -31.88 11.27
N ALA A 110 -6.39 -32.98 10.72
CA ALA A 110 -7.14 -33.06 9.47
C ALA A 110 -8.44 -33.87 9.68
N ASP A 111 -9.35 -33.30 10.48
CA ASP A 111 -10.60 -33.94 10.90
C ASP A 111 -11.86 -33.41 10.19
N ASP A 112 -11.68 -32.41 9.32
CA ASP A 112 -12.72 -31.87 8.45
C ASP A 112 -12.17 -31.55 7.05
N LEU A 113 -13.02 -31.20 6.09
CA LEU A 113 -12.62 -30.95 4.71
C LEU A 113 -11.59 -29.81 4.61
N ILE A 114 -11.79 -28.69 5.31
CA ILE A 114 -10.90 -27.54 5.22
C ILE A 114 -9.54 -27.85 5.82
N SER A 115 -9.48 -28.48 6.99
CA SER A 115 -8.20 -28.84 7.63
C SER A 115 -7.45 -29.91 6.84
N THR A 116 -8.16 -30.88 6.24
CA THR A 116 -7.56 -31.89 5.35
C THR A 116 -6.99 -31.25 4.08
N THR A 117 -7.73 -30.35 3.45
CA THR A 117 -7.27 -29.59 2.28
C THR A 117 -6.03 -28.76 2.60
N LEU A 118 -6.03 -28.07 3.75
CA LEU A 118 -4.90 -27.23 4.18
C LEU A 118 -3.64 -28.05 4.51
N LEU A 119 -3.80 -29.28 5.00
CA LEU A 119 -2.67 -30.17 5.23
C LEU A 119 -2.10 -30.75 3.91
N ALA A 120 -2.96 -30.97 2.92
CA ALA A 120 -2.59 -31.59 1.64
C ALA A 120 -2.05 -30.60 0.59
N THR A 121 -2.29 -29.29 0.76
CA THR A 121 -1.95 -28.31 -0.28
C THR A 121 -0.44 -28.01 -0.34
N PRO A 122 0.16 -28.08 -1.55
CA PRO A 122 1.52 -27.60 -1.79
C PRO A 122 1.56 -26.10 -2.11
N ARG A 123 0.43 -25.41 -2.11
CA ARG A 123 0.30 -24.03 -2.53
C ARG A 123 0.58 -23.06 -1.38
N PRO A 124 0.98 -21.82 -1.66
CA PRO A 124 1.09 -20.78 -0.64
C PRO A 124 -0.24 -20.61 0.11
N ILE A 125 -0.15 -20.38 1.41
CA ILE A 125 -1.32 -20.16 2.26
C ILE A 125 -1.24 -18.76 2.86
N VAL A 126 -2.32 -17.99 2.72
CA VAL A 126 -2.53 -16.69 3.38
C VAL A 126 -3.62 -16.86 4.43
N ILE A 127 -3.38 -16.47 5.68
CA ILE A 127 -4.40 -16.51 6.73
C ILE A 127 -4.70 -15.12 7.27
N ALA A 128 -5.97 -14.85 7.55
CA ALA A 128 -6.44 -13.63 8.22
C ALA A 128 -7.03 -13.99 9.58
N PRO A 129 -6.24 -13.94 10.68
CA PRO A 129 -6.70 -14.27 12.02
C PRO A 129 -7.86 -13.40 12.46
N ALA A 130 -8.88 -14.04 13.10
CA ALA A 130 -10.03 -13.36 13.65
C ALA A 130 -10.53 -14.09 14.91
N MET A 131 -10.42 -13.43 16.06
CA MET A 131 -10.81 -14.00 17.35
C MET A 131 -10.90 -12.91 18.42
N ASN A 132 -11.45 -13.26 19.58
CA ASN A 132 -11.38 -12.40 20.76
C ASN A 132 -9.92 -12.10 21.15
N ASN A 133 -9.66 -10.95 21.76
CA ASN A 133 -8.31 -10.52 22.15
C ASN A 133 -7.65 -11.45 23.17
N GLY A 134 -8.41 -11.99 24.12
CA GLY A 134 -7.91 -12.98 25.09
C GLY A 134 -7.46 -14.27 24.39
N MET A 135 -8.22 -14.73 23.39
CA MET A 135 -7.84 -15.88 22.56
C MET A 135 -6.59 -15.57 21.72
N TRP A 136 -6.49 -14.36 21.19
CA TRP A 136 -5.31 -13.95 20.43
C TRP A 136 -4.04 -13.90 21.30
N LYS A 137 -4.14 -13.30 22.50
CA LYS A 137 -3.03 -13.18 23.45
C LYS A 137 -2.68 -14.50 24.16
N ALA A 138 -3.52 -15.53 24.03
CA ALA A 138 -3.26 -16.83 24.67
C ALA A 138 -1.91 -17.42 24.21
N PRO A 139 -1.06 -17.91 25.15
CA PRO A 139 0.25 -18.48 24.79
C PRO A 139 0.16 -19.59 23.75
N ALA A 140 -0.88 -20.44 23.81
CA ALA A 140 -1.11 -21.49 22.83
C ALA A 140 -1.33 -20.93 21.43
N THR A 141 -2.14 -19.85 21.29
CA THR A 141 -2.39 -19.22 20.00
C THR A 141 -1.10 -18.59 19.45
N GLN A 142 -0.33 -17.90 20.28
CA GLN A 142 0.93 -17.29 19.86
C GLN A 142 1.97 -18.33 19.45
N ALA A 143 2.06 -19.47 20.16
CA ALA A 143 2.92 -20.60 19.79
C ALA A 143 2.51 -21.20 18.44
N ASN A 144 1.21 -21.43 18.20
CA ASN A 144 0.69 -21.93 16.94
C ASN A 144 0.98 -20.94 15.79
N MET A 145 0.81 -19.64 16.03
CA MET A 145 1.13 -18.61 15.04
C MET A 145 2.62 -18.55 14.69
N ALA A 146 3.51 -18.73 15.68
CA ALA A 146 4.95 -18.83 15.44
C ALA A 146 5.29 -20.02 14.55
N THR A 147 4.72 -21.20 14.86
CA THR A 147 4.88 -22.43 14.06
C THR A 147 4.41 -22.23 12.61
N LEU A 148 3.27 -21.59 12.39
CA LEU A 148 2.76 -21.36 11.05
C LEU A 148 3.63 -20.38 10.25
N ARG A 149 4.14 -19.31 10.90
CA ARG A 149 5.09 -18.39 10.25
C ARG A 149 6.39 -19.08 9.86
N GLU A 150 6.94 -19.90 10.74
CA GLU A 150 8.15 -20.71 10.47
C GLU A 150 7.97 -21.65 9.27
N ARG A 151 6.75 -22.17 9.10
CA ARG A 151 6.37 -23.01 7.94
C ARG A 151 6.04 -22.22 6.67
N GLY A 152 6.21 -20.91 6.65
CA GLY A 152 5.98 -20.06 5.48
C GLY A 152 4.53 -19.67 5.24
N VAL A 153 3.63 -19.81 6.22
CA VAL A 153 2.26 -19.31 6.10
C VAL A 153 2.26 -17.79 6.22
N HIS A 154 1.68 -17.13 5.23
CA HIS A 154 1.56 -15.67 5.21
C HIS A 154 0.42 -15.21 6.11
N VAL A 155 0.70 -14.30 7.04
CA VAL A 155 -0.26 -13.84 8.04
C VAL A 155 -0.60 -12.37 7.82
N VAL A 156 -1.89 -12.08 7.63
CA VAL A 156 -2.42 -10.73 7.46
C VAL A 156 -3.19 -10.32 8.71
N GLY A 157 -2.62 -9.44 9.51
CA GLY A 157 -3.19 -9.00 10.79
C GLY A 157 -2.88 -9.93 11.97
N PRO A 158 -3.80 -10.03 12.98
CA PRO A 158 -5.08 -9.32 13.06
C PRO A 158 -4.91 -7.83 13.25
N GLY A 159 -5.92 -7.08 12.82
CA GLY A 159 -6.01 -5.64 13.05
C GLY A 159 -6.45 -5.31 14.47
N SER A 160 -6.26 -4.04 14.86
CA SER A 160 -6.80 -3.46 16.09
C SER A 160 -8.09 -2.71 15.80
N GLY A 161 -9.04 -2.70 16.72
CA GLY A 161 -10.30 -1.98 16.57
C GLY A 161 -11.40 -2.52 17.45
N TYR A 162 -12.63 -2.06 17.19
CA TYR A 162 -13.82 -2.47 17.93
C TYR A 162 -14.12 -3.94 17.65
N LEU A 163 -14.12 -4.77 18.69
CA LEU A 163 -14.43 -6.19 18.63
C LEU A 163 -15.94 -6.43 18.90
N ALA A 164 -16.48 -7.54 18.47
CA ALA A 164 -17.87 -7.89 18.67
C ALA A 164 -18.28 -8.03 20.16
N CYS A 165 -17.29 -8.22 21.05
CA CYS A 165 -17.49 -8.23 22.50
C CYS A 165 -17.54 -6.85 23.16
N GLY A 166 -17.35 -5.75 22.40
CA GLY A 166 -17.35 -4.37 22.91
C GLY A 166 -15.97 -3.82 23.25
N ASP A 167 -14.91 -4.62 23.20
CA ASP A 167 -13.54 -4.18 23.47
C ASP A 167 -12.90 -3.50 22.24
N VAL A 168 -11.98 -2.58 22.48
CA VAL A 168 -11.10 -2.01 21.46
C VAL A 168 -9.70 -2.56 21.65
N ASP A 169 -9.36 -3.62 20.91
CA ASP A 169 -8.06 -4.29 21.05
C ASP A 169 -7.72 -5.09 19.76
N THR A 170 -6.60 -5.80 19.78
CA THR A 170 -6.14 -6.68 18.69
C THR A 170 -6.96 -7.97 18.64
N GLY A 171 -7.33 -8.42 17.45
CA GLY A 171 -8.10 -9.67 17.24
C GLY A 171 -9.12 -9.57 16.10
N ARG A 172 -9.35 -8.36 15.59
CA ARG A 172 -10.22 -8.13 14.43
C ARG A 172 -9.56 -8.64 13.15
N MET A 173 -10.31 -9.34 12.31
CA MET A 173 -9.84 -9.68 10.96
C MET A 173 -9.46 -8.41 10.20
N SER A 174 -8.31 -8.42 9.55
CA SER A 174 -7.88 -7.35 8.63
C SER A 174 -8.96 -7.01 7.62
N GLU A 175 -8.92 -5.81 7.06
CA GLU A 175 -9.89 -5.45 6.04
C GLU A 175 -9.67 -6.27 4.76
N PRO A 176 -10.73 -6.54 4.00
CA PRO A 176 -10.63 -7.33 2.78
C PRO A 176 -9.57 -6.84 1.81
N GLU A 177 -9.41 -5.53 1.70
CA GLU A 177 -8.42 -4.88 0.82
C GLU A 177 -6.99 -5.28 1.19
N ASP A 178 -6.63 -5.28 2.48
CA ASP A 178 -5.30 -5.71 2.97
C ASP A 178 -5.01 -7.18 2.66
N ILE A 179 -6.05 -8.03 2.74
CA ILE A 179 -5.94 -9.46 2.44
C ILE A 179 -5.68 -9.67 0.95
N ILE A 180 -6.38 -8.92 0.09
CA ILE A 180 -6.21 -8.99 -1.37
C ILE A 180 -4.81 -8.51 -1.79
N GLU A 181 -4.31 -7.45 -1.19
CA GLU A 181 -2.94 -6.98 -1.44
C GLU A 181 -1.93 -8.06 -1.09
N ALA A 182 -2.05 -8.70 0.08
CA ALA A 182 -1.17 -9.80 0.45
C ALA A 182 -1.24 -10.98 -0.52
N VAL A 183 -2.44 -11.33 -1.03
CA VAL A 183 -2.61 -12.37 -2.06
C VAL A 183 -1.89 -11.98 -3.35
N CYS A 184 -2.03 -10.72 -3.78
CA CYS A 184 -1.34 -10.23 -4.97
C CYS A 184 0.19 -10.28 -4.79
N ASP A 185 0.71 -9.88 -3.63
CA ASP A 185 2.14 -9.89 -3.33
C ASP A 185 2.72 -11.31 -3.31
N VAL A 186 1.98 -12.28 -2.77
CA VAL A 186 2.42 -13.69 -2.72
C VAL A 186 2.43 -14.31 -4.12
N LEU A 187 1.45 -14.01 -4.96
CA LEU A 187 1.36 -14.57 -6.33
C LEU A 187 2.24 -13.80 -7.34
N ASN A 188 2.50 -12.53 -7.08
CA ASN A 188 3.33 -11.68 -7.93
C ASN A 188 4.37 -10.98 -7.06
N PRO A 189 5.35 -11.71 -6.52
CA PRO A 189 6.35 -11.11 -5.65
C PRO A 189 7.13 -10.04 -6.42
N ALA A 190 7.29 -8.88 -5.79
CA ALA A 190 8.14 -7.85 -6.34
C ALA A 190 9.59 -8.33 -6.43
N PRO A 191 10.32 -7.92 -7.45
CA PRO A 191 11.74 -8.13 -7.48
C PRO A 191 12.35 -7.48 -6.22
N GLN A 192 13.30 -8.17 -5.58
CA GLN A 192 14.02 -7.62 -4.42
C GLN A 192 15.28 -6.89 -4.86
N ASP A 193 15.19 -6.16 -5.94
CA ASP A 193 16.27 -5.54 -6.67
C ASP A 193 16.76 -4.22 -6.06
N LEU A 194 15.99 -3.68 -5.09
CA LEU A 194 16.40 -2.55 -4.25
C LEU A 194 16.83 -3.00 -2.84
N ALA A 195 16.98 -4.31 -2.60
CA ALA A 195 17.43 -4.80 -1.31
C ALA A 195 18.80 -4.22 -0.92
N GLY A 196 18.89 -3.71 0.31
CA GLY A 196 20.09 -3.05 0.83
C GLY A 196 20.25 -1.57 0.41
N LYS A 197 19.41 -1.04 -0.47
CA LYS A 197 19.40 0.40 -0.81
C LYS A 197 18.59 1.18 0.24
N ARG A 198 19.10 2.34 0.64
CA ARG A 198 18.39 3.32 1.47
C ARG A 198 17.95 4.49 0.59
N ILE A 199 16.66 4.78 0.62
CA ILE A 199 16.04 5.80 -0.25
C ILE A 199 15.27 6.79 0.61
N VAL A 200 15.51 8.07 0.42
CA VAL A 200 14.72 9.16 1.02
C VAL A 200 13.67 9.61 0.03
N ILE A 201 12.42 9.70 0.49
CA ILE A 201 11.30 10.17 -0.34
C ILE A 201 10.61 11.31 0.39
N THR A 202 10.50 12.49 -0.23
CA THR A 202 9.65 13.56 0.29
C THR A 202 8.26 13.47 -0.33
N ALA A 203 7.21 13.64 0.47
CA ALA A 203 5.83 13.51 0.02
C ALA A 203 4.88 14.49 0.73
N GLY A 204 3.72 14.71 0.12
CA GLY A 204 2.70 15.61 0.66
C GLY A 204 2.98 17.09 0.37
N PRO A 205 2.07 17.98 0.78
CA PRO A 205 2.31 19.44 0.76
C PRO A 205 3.14 19.86 1.97
N THR A 206 3.67 21.09 1.94
CA THR A 206 4.04 21.82 3.16
C THR A 206 2.97 22.84 3.50
N HIS A 207 2.79 23.11 4.78
CA HIS A 207 1.89 24.13 5.30
C HIS A 207 2.70 25.20 6.02
N GLU A 208 2.78 26.36 5.40
CA GLU A 208 3.53 27.50 5.91
C GLU A 208 2.59 28.36 6.78
N PRO A 209 2.77 28.40 8.10
CA PRO A 209 1.80 29.01 8.99
C PRO A 209 1.71 30.52 8.81
N ILE A 210 0.50 31.06 8.70
CA ILE A 210 0.20 32.49 8.85
C ILE A 210 -0.06 32.76 10.34
N ASP A 211 -0.83 31.87 10.95
CA ASP A 211 -1.13 31.81 12.38
C ASP A 211 -1.48 30.35 12.77
N PRO A 212 -1.78 30.03 14.05
CA PRO A 212 -2.10 28.65 14.45
C PRO A 212 -3.30 28.01 13.75
N VAL A 213 -4.07 28.76 12.95
CA VAL A 213 -5.30 28.30 12.30
C VAL A 213 -5.18 28.30 10.77
N ARG A 214 -4.40 29.21 10.19
CA ARG A 214 -4.32 29.43 8.74
C ARG A 214 -2.89 29.25 8.24
N PHE A 215 -2.78 28.74 7.04
CA PHE A 215 -1.52 28.46 6.38
C PHE A 215 -1.58 28.74 4.87
N ILE A 216 -0.43 28.85 4.25
CA ILE A 216 -0.22 28.79 2.80
C ILE A 216 0.30 27.40 2.48
N GLY A 217 -0.20 26.81 1.41
CA GLY A 217 0.23 25.47 0.98
C GLY A 217 -0.31 25.06 -0.38
N ASN A 218 0.23 23.99 -0.92
CA ASN A 218 -0.15 23.44 -2.21
C ASN A 218 -1.29 22.41 -2.08
N ARG A 219 -2.08 22.23 -3.15
CA ARG A 219 -3.19 21.24 -3.20
C ARG A 219 -2.70 19.82 -3.42
N SER A 220 -1.59 19.41 -2.83
CA SER A 220 -1.08 18.05 -2.94
C SER A 220 -1.77 17.13 -1.94
N SER A 221 -2.10 15.92 -2.36
CA SER A 221 -2.62 14.85 -1.50
C SER A 221 -1.54 13.94 -0.90
N GLY A 222 -0.31 13.98 -1.43
CA GLY A 222 0.76 13.05 -1.06
C GLY A 222 0.72 11.69 -1.74
N LYS A 223 -0.33 11.35 -2.50
CA LYS A 223 -0.53 10.03 -3.13
C LYS A 223 0.68 9.51 -3.90
N MET A 224 1.37 10.36 -4.67
CA MET A 224 2.49 9.91 -5.51
C MET A 224 3.71 9.52 -4.67
N GLY A 225 4.09 10.34 -3.68
CA GLY A 225 5.22 10.02 -2.79
C GLY A 225 4.94 8.81 -1.91
N ILE A 226 3.69 8.64 -1.46
CA ILE A 226 3.26 7.44 -0.72
C ILE A 226 3.33 6.19 -1.61
N ALA A 227 2.90 6.28 -2.88
CA ALA A 227 3.02 5.17 -3.83
C ALA A 227 4.49 4.80 -4.09
N LEU A 228 5.37 5.80 -4.25
CA LEU A 228 6.81 5.58 -4.38
C LEU A 228 7.41 4.89 -3.15
N ALA A 229 7.03 5.34 -1.96
CA ALA A 229 7.54 4.75 -0.72
C ALA A 229 7.09 3.30 -0.55
N GLY A 230 5.83 3.00 -0.83
CA GLY A 230 5.28 1.65 -0.79
C GLY A 230 5.96 0.72 -1.79
N GLU A 231 6.11 1.18 -3.04
CA GLU A 231 6.72 0.39 -4.10
C GLU A 231 8.21 0.14 -3.84
N ALA A 232 8.96 1.16 -3.38
CA ALA A 232 10.36 1.00 -3.03
C ALA A 232 10.56 0.00 -1.87
N ALA A 233 9.72 0.08 -0.82
CA ALA A 233 9.74 -0.87 0.29
C ALA A 233 9.36 -2.29 -0.19
N ARG A 234 8.37 -2.43 -1.07
CA ARG A 234 7.97 -3.72 -1.67
C ARG A 234 9.12 -4.35 -2.47
N ARG A 235 9.96 -3.54 -3.13
CA ARG A 235 11.18 -3.96 -3.85
C ARG A 235 12.41 -4.13 -2.94
N GLY A 236 12.25 -4.06 -1.63
CA GLY A 236 13.28 -4.37 -0.63
C GLY A 236 14.13 -3.19 -0.17
N ALA A 237 13.84 -1.96 -0.58
CA ALA A 237 14.56 -0.78 -0.10
C ALA A 237 14.22 -0.45 1.36
N ALA A 238 15.22 0.04 2.11
CA ALA A 238 14.99 0.74 3.37
C ALA A 238 14.58 2.19 3.07
N VAL A 239 13.31 2.52 3.28
CA VAL A 239 12.73 3.80 2.89
C VAL A 239 12.52 4.70 4.09
N THR A 240 13.06 5.93 4.03
CA THR A 240 12.68 7.03 4.93
C THR A 240 11.77 8.00 4.18
N LEU A 241 10.50 8.04 4.57
CA LEU A 241 9.47 8.93 4.01
C LEU A 241 9.37 10.20 4.86
N VAL A 242 9.79 11.32 4.31
CA VAL A 242 9.57 12.65 4.92
C VAL A 242 8.23 13.18 4.42
N LEU A 243 7.23 13.18 5.31
CA LEU A 243 5.81 13.31 4.94
C LEU A 243 5.21 14.60 5.51
N GLY A 244 4.82 15.51 4.63
CA GLY A 244 3.99 16.67 4.95
C GLY A 244 2.55 16.28 5.30
N PRO A 245 1.68 17.25 5.68
CA PRO A 245 0.32 16.98 6.13
C PRO A 245 -0.51 16.23 5.09
N THR A 246 -1.05 15.08 5.47
CA THR A 246 -1.95 14.25 4.68
C THR A 246 -2.77 13.34 5.57
N SER A 247 -3.98 12.95 5.10
CA SER A 247 -4.82 11.95 5.74
C SER A 247 -4.55 10.52 5.27
N LEU A 248 -3.60 10.32 4.36
CA LEU A 248 -3.27 9.00 3.84
C LEU A 248 -2.41 8.22 4.83
N ASP A 249 -2.59 6.91 4.84
CA ASP A 249 -1.80 6.00 5.64
C ASP A 249 -0.38 5.83 5.09
N VAL A 250 0.56 5.60 5.99
CA VAL A 250 1.95 5.29 5.65
C VAL A 250 2.05 3.81 5.26
N PRO A 251 2.72 3.48 4.13
CA PRO A 251 2.90 2.10 3.72
C PRO A 251 3.66 1.26 4.77
N ARG A 252 3.38 -0.03 4.82
CA ARG A 252 4.07 -0.97 5.71
C ARG A 252 5.57 -1.03 5.38
N GLY A 253 6.41 -1.16 6.40
CA GLY A 253 7.86 -1.28 6.23
C GLY A 253 8.58 0.03 5.89
N VAL A 254 7.87 1.17 5.91
CA VAL A 254 8.41 2.51 5.65
C VAL A 254 8.61 3.26 6.96
N GLU A 255 9.82 3.75 7.18
CA GLU A 255 10.09 4.71 8.25
C GLU A 255 9.53 6.09 7.88
N CYS A 256 8.70 6.68 8.74
CA CYS A 256 8.03 7.95 8.44
C CYS A 256 8.44 9.05 9.40
N VAL A 257 8.96 10.14 8.85
CA VAL A 257 9.21 11.40 9.55
C VAL A 257 8.14 12.42 9.13
N ARG A 258 7.22 12.73 10.04
CA ARG A 258 6.16 13.73 9.77
C ARG A 258 6.70 15.14 10.01
N VAL A 259 6.39 16.02 9.07
CA VAL A 259 6.80 17.42 9.06
C VAL A 259 5.63 18.31 8.65
N GLN A 260 5.70 19.59 8.93
CA GLN A 260 4.66 20.55 8.59
C GLN A 260 5.15 21.60 7.57
N THR A 261 6.33 22.17 7.79
CA THR A 261 6.86 23.27 6.99
C THR A 261 7.94 22.81 6.00
N ALA A 262 8.25 23.67 5.03
CA ALA A 262 9.38 23.47 4.11
C ALA A 262 10.72 23.38 4.85
N ALA A 263 10.90 24.18 5.89
CA ALA A 263 12.12 24.16 6.70
C ALA A 263 12.30 22.83 7.44
N GLU A 264 11.23 22.33 8.07
CA GLU A 264 11.25 21.01 8.74
C GLU A 264 11.50 19.88 7.72
N MET A 265 10.86 19.94 6.55
CA MET A 265 11.05 18.95 5.48
C MET A 265 12.48 18.95 4.97
N LEU A 266 13.08 20.11 4.77
CA LEU A 266 14.49 20.22 4.38
C LEU A 266 15.41 19.58 5.42
N GLN A 267 15.24 19.91 6.69
CA GLN A 267 16.09 19.38 7.76
C GLN A 267 15.98 17.86 7.86
N ALA A 268 14.75 17.32 7.83
CA ALA A 268 14.51 15.89 7.89
C ALA A 268 15.08 15.16 6.65
N ALA A 269 14.87 15.72 5.45
CA ALA A 269 15.37 15.15 4.21
C ALA A 269 16.90 15.13 4.16
N LEU A 270 17.56 16.22 4.55
CA LEU A 270 19.02 16.30 4.62
C LEU A 270 19.60 15.31 5.63
N SER A 271 19.00 15.19 6.80
CA SER A 271 19.43 14.23 7.84
C SER A 271 19.34 12.79 7.32
N ALA A 272 18.23 12.41 6.74
CA ALA A 272 18.04 11.07 6.18
C ALA A 272 18.96 10.81 4.97
N PHE A 273 19.20 11.84 4.15
CA PHE A 273 20.04 11.72 2.96
C PHE A 273 21.53 11.50 3.25
N GLN A 274 22.00 11.78 4.47
CA GLN A 274 23.41 11.51 4.83
C GLN A 274 23.79 10.04 4.69
N THR A 275 22.86 9.14 4.90
CA THR A 275 23.09 7.68 4.84
C THR A 275 22.40 7.01 3.66
N ALA A 276 21.61 7.73 2.87
CA ALA A 276 20.86 7.19 1.75
C ALA A 276 21.67 7.22 0.44
N GLU A 277 21.40 6.29 -0.44
CA GLU A 277 21.99 6.19 -1.78
C GLU A 277 21.19 6.99 -2.83
N ALA A 278 19.94 7.34 -2.53
CA ALA A 278 19.10 8.12 -3.43
C ALA A 278 18.07 8.98 -2.69
N ALA A 279 17.62 10.04 -3.35
CA ALA A 279 16.49 10.86 -2.91
C ALA A 279 15.47 11.08 -4.05
N ILE A 280 14.19 10.98 -3.73
CA ILE A 280 13.08 11.26 -4.65
C ILE A 280 12.23 12.37 -4.05
N CYS A 281 12.26 13.56 -4.66
CA CYS A 281 11.56 14.74 -4.20
C CYS A 281 10.18 14.84 -4.85
N ALA A 282 9.18 14.17 -4.26
CA ALA A 282 7.79 14.15 -4.75
C ALA A 282 6.84 15.07 -3.95
N ALA A 283 7.34 15.75 -2.92
CA ALA A 283 6.58 16.72 -2.15
C ALA A 283 6.24 17.96 -2.97
N ALA A 284 5.09 18.55 -2.68
CA ALA A 284 4.67 19.85 -3.19
C ALA A 284 5.02 20.93 -2.15
N VAL A 285 6.27 21.33 -2.13
CA VAL A 285 6.80 22.33 -1.22
C VAL A 285 6.28 23.71 -1.62
N ALA A 286 5.84 24.52 -0.66
CA ALA A 286 5.47 25.90 -0.93
C ALA A 286 6.73 26.72 -1.25
N ASP A 287 6.70 27.52 -2.32
CA ASP A 287 7.83 28.36 -2.73
C ASP A 287 8.03 29.58 -1.79
N TYR A 288 6.98 29.94 -1.04
CA TYR A 288 6.95 31.08 -0.15
C TYR A 288 6.37 30.73 1.21
N THR A 289 6.91 31.37 2.27
CA THR A 289 6.39 31.29 3.64
C THR A 289 6.15 32.70 4.18
N PRO A 290 5.21 32.93 5.11
CA PRO A 290 5.06 34.22 5.79
C PRO A 290 6.35 34.64 6.50
N ALA A 291 6.79 35.90 6.30
CA ALA A 291 8.01 36.45 6.90
C ALA A 291 7.94 36.49 8.44
N ALA A 292 6.73 36.69 8.97
CA ALA A 292 6.48 36.78 10.41
C ALA A 292 5.14 36.05 10.72
N PRO A 293 5.15 34.73 10.93
CA PRO A 293 3.97 34.01 11.37
C PRO A 293 3.56 34.43 12.78
N ALA A 294 2.26 34.63 13.01
CA ALA A 294 1.75 34.99 14.32
C ALA A 294 1.64 33.77 15.24
N ASP A 295 1.91 33.92 16.52
CA ASP A 295 1.80 32.88 17.57
C ASP A 295 0.37 32.69 18.08
N HIS A 296 -0.57 33.58 17.68
CA HIS A 296 -1.98 33.53 18.02
C HIS A 296 -2.85 33.78 16.79
N LYS A 297 -4.14 33.38 16.88
CA LYS A 297 -5.09 33.61 15.80
C LYS A 297 -5.35 35.07 15.56
N LEU A 298 -4.94 35.63 14.42
CA LEU A 298 -5.17 37.00 14.01
C LEU A 298 -6.68 37.30 13.90
N LYS A 299 -7.15 38.36 14.60
CA LYS A 299 -8.56 38.74 14.64
C LYS A 299 -8.83 39.92 13.71
N LYS A 300 -9.82 39.78 12.81
CA LYS A 300 -10.21 40.80 11.82
C LYS A 300 -10.48 42.21 12.41
N ALA A 301 -10.91 42.25 13.67
CA ALA A 301 -11.25 43.52 14.33
C ALA A 301 -10.03 44.34 14.73
N ASN A 302 -8.91 43.69 15.08
CA ASN A 302 -7.73 44.33 15.66
C ASN A 302 -6.48 44.20 14.80
N GLU A 303 -6.46 43.23 13.89
CA GLU A 303 -5.29 42.86 13.12
C GLU A 303 -5.68 42.65 11.67
N ARG A 304 -5.22 43.52 10.78
CA ARG A 304 -5.54 43.45 9.36
C ARG A 304 -4.74 42.34 8.68
N LEU A 305 -5.45 41.42 8.02
CA LEU A 305 -4.90 40.36 7.17
C LEU A 305 -5.16 40.70 5.68
N ASP A 306 -5.06 41.99 5.34
CA ASP A 306 -5.19 42.46 3.97
C ASP A 306 -3.87 42.32 3.18
N ARG A 307 -2.77 42.10 3.88
CA ARG A 307 -1.44 41.81 3.31
C ARG A 307 -0.72 40.78 4.16
N ILE A 308 0.02 39.90 3.51
CA ILE A 308 0.96 38.97 4.13
C ILE A 308 2.29 39.19 3.40
N GLU A 309 3.31 39.57 4.15
CA GLU A 309 4.68 39.64 3.64
C GLU A 309 5.22 38.21 3.52
N LEU A 310 5.73 37.85 2.34
CA LEU A 310 6.23 36.52 2.03
C LEU A 310 7.74 36.57 1.77
N VAL A 311 8.42 35.54 2.22
CA VAL A 311 9.83 35.27 1.90
C VAL A 311 9.94 33.92 1.17
N GLU A 312 10.94 33.76 0.31
CA GLU A 312 11.19 32.50 -0.38
C GLU A 312 11.61 31.42 0.61
N THR A 313 11.09 30.21 0.41
CA THR A 313 11.52 29.02 1.13
C THR A 313 12.78 28.43 0.50
N VAL A 314 13.47 27.58 1.26
CA VAL A 314 14.67 26.90 0.74
C VAL A 314 14.25 25.77 -0.22
N ASP A 315 14.92 25.70 -1.36
CA ASP A 315 14.69 24.72 -2.40
C ASP A 315 15.30 23.35 -2.03
N ILE A 316 14.47 22.44 -1.53
CA ILE A 316 14.87 21.12 -1.05
C ILE A 316 15.57 20.31 -2.14
N LEU A 317 15.00 20.30 -3.37
CA LEU A 317 15.58 19.58 -4.50
C LEU A 317 16.97 20.10 -4.86
N ALA A 318 17.15 21.42 -4.93
CA ALA A 318 18.43 22.03 -5.23
C ALA A 318 19.46 21.73 -4.13
N GLU A 319 19.05 21.78 -2.86
CA GLU A 319 19.96 21.54 -1.75
C GLU A 319 20.41 20.06 -1.67
N LEU A 320 19.49 19.10 -1.85
CA LEU A 320 19.84 17.68 -1.95
C LEU A 320 20.76 17.42 -3.16
N SER A 321 20.46 18.03 -4.31
CA SER A 321 21.28 17.88 -5.52
C SER A 321 22.70 18.44 -5.35
N ARG A 322 22.84 19.54 -4.61
CA ARG A 322 24.16 20.12 -4.29
C ARG A 322 25.02 19.18 -3.42
N GLN A 323 24.37 18.38 -2.57
CA GLN A 323 25.02 17.47 -1.63
C GLN A 323 25.09 16.02 -2.14
N LYS A 324 24.57 15.73 -3.34
CA LYS A 324 24.41 14.34 -3.80
C LYS A 324 25.71 13.58 -4.00
N GLY A 325 26.80 14.24 -4.46
CA GLY A 325 28.01 13.52 -4.91
C GLY A 325 27.66 12.53 -6.03
N GLU A 326 27.96 11.25 -5.85
CA GLU A 326 27.61 10.16 -6.78
C GLU A 326 26.21 9.59 -6.56
N ARG A 327 25.47 10.09 -5.59
CA ARG A 327 24.11 9.61 -5.26
C ARG A 327 23.08 10.15 -6.25
N CYS A 328 21.99 9.40 -6.46
CA CYS A 328 20.93 9.79 -7.37
C CYS A 328 19.89 10.69 -6.70
N VAL A 329 19.52 11.79 -7.35
CA VAL A 329 18.44 12.70 -6.92
C VAL A 329 17.45 12.89 -8.04
N ILE A 330 16.19 12.50 -7.80
CA ILE A 330 15.07 12.65 -8.75
C ILE A 330 14.10 13.69 -8.20
N GLY A 331 13.71 14.66 -9.04
CA GLY A 331 12.71 15.66 -8.71
C GLY A 331 11.42 15.47 -9.49
N PHE A 332 10.37 16.16 -9.05
CA PHE A 332 9.08 16.26 -9.74
C PHE A 332 8.82 17.69 -10.23
N ALA A 333 8.11 17.79 -11.35
CA ALA A 333 7.54 19.03 -11.85
C ALA A 333 6.07 18.80 -12.17
N ALA A 334 5.22 19.74 -11.76
CA ALA A 334 3.79 19.76 -12.09
C ALA A 334 3.55 20.98 -12.97
N GLU A 335 3.26 20.74 -14.24
CA GLU A 335 3.18 21.79 -15.24
C GLU A 335 1.81 21.74 -15.97
N THR A 336 1.35 22.88 -16.43
CA THR A 336 0.09 23.00 -17.18
C THR A 336 0.29 23.15 -18.67
N ASP A 337 1.48 23.58 -19.09
CA ASP A 337 1.88 23.78 -20.48
C ASP A 337 3.40 23.57 -20.63
N ASN A 338 3.89 23.41 -21.86
CA ASN A 338 5.32 23.25 -22.19
C ASN A 338 6.09 22.30 -21.24
N VAL A 339 5.41 21.23 -20.79
CA VAL A 339 5.82 20.32 -19.71
C VAL A 339 7.28 19.88 -19.83
N VAL A 340 7.70 19.42 -21.02
CA VAL A 340 9.06 18.92 -21.24
C VAL A 340 10.09 20.04 -21.22
N GLU A 341 9.77 21.21 -21.75
CA GLU A 341 10.71 22.34 -21.78
C GLU A 341 10.98 22.88 -20.37
N TYR A 342 9.92 23.07 -19.58
CA TYR A 342 10.05 23.52 -18.18
C TYR A 342 10.80 22.49 -17.34
N ALA A 343 10.54 21.20 -17.55
CA ALA A 343 11.27 20.14 -16.88
C ALA A 343 12.77 20.14 -17.23
N ARG A 344 13.15 20.36 -18.49
CA ARG A 344 14.56 20.50 -18.89
C ARG A 344 15.24 21.70 -18.24
N ARG A 345 14.57 22.84 -18.20
CA ARG A 345 15.07 24.04 -17.50
C ARG A 345 15.23 23.79 -16.00
N LYS A 346 14.26 23.09 -15.39
CA LYS A 346 14.30 22.71 -13.99
C LYS A 346 15.46 21.73 -13.71
N LEU A 347 15.64 20.72 -14.55
CA LEU A 347 16.76 19.75 -14.46
C LEU A 347 18.11 20.49 -14.44
N ALA A 348 18.34 21.35 -15.43
CA ALA A 348 19.59 22.11 -15.54
C ALA A 348 19.81 23.05 -14.35
N ARG A 349 18.77 23.74 -13.89
CA ARG A 349 18.84 24.69 -12.77
C ARG A 349 19.08 23.99 -11.42
N LYS A 350 18.48 22.81 -11.21
CA LYS A 350 18.53 22.11 -9.92
C LYS A 350 19.70 21.15 -9.79
N GLY A 351 20.31 20.72 -10.91
CA GLY A 351 21.45 19.79 -10.90
C GLY A 351 21.09 18.37 -10.44
N CYS A 352 19.83 18.00 -10.45
CA CYS A 352 19.37 16.63 -10.17
C CYS A 352 19.60 15.72 -11.39
N ASP A 353 19.38 14.41 -11.25
CA ASP A 353 19.67 13.43 -12.30
C ASP A 353 18.48 13.23 -13.25
N ALA A 354 17.26 13.38 -12.71
CA ALA A 354 16.04 13.34 -13.51
C ALA A 354 14.94 14.21 -12.92
N ILE A 355 14.03 14.66 -13.80
CA ILE A 355 12.76 15.30 -13.44
C ILE A 355 11.62 14.45 -14.01
N ILE A 356 10.70 14.09 -13.14
CA ILE A 356 9.41 13.49 -13.52
C ILE A 356 8.42 14.63 -13.72
N ALA A 357 8.17 14.95 -14.99
CA ALA A 357 7.31 16.05 -15.38
C ALA A 357 5.87 15.55 -15.56
N ASN A 358 4.95 16.05 -14.77
CA ASN A 358 3.55 15.64 -14.76
C ASN A 358 2.67 16.75 -15.35
N ASP A 359 1.83 16.40 -16.33
CA ASP A 359 0.82 17.29 -16.86
C ASP A 359 -0.40 17.34 -15.92
N VAL A 360 -0.55 18.45 -15.20
CA VAL A 360 -1.65 18.63 -14.25
C VAL A 360 -2.84 19.41 -14.84
N SER A 361 -2.80 19.76 -16.13
CA SER A 361 -3.92 20.39 -16.84
C SER A 361 -5.05 19.39 -17.17
N ARG A 362 -4.74 18.10 -17.17
CA ARG A 362 -5.64 17.02 -17.56
C ARG A 362 -6.53 16.59 -16.39
N ALA A 363 -7.77 16.22 -16.68
CA ALA A 363 -8.71 15.71 -15.68
C ALA A 363 -8.30 14.31 -15.13
N ASP A 364 -7.53 13.53 -15.90
CA ASP A 364 -7.05 12.19 -15.56
C ASP A 364 -5.61 12.17 -14.97
N SER A 365 -5.03 13.34 -14.69
CA SER A 365 -3.64 13.47 -14.23
C SER A 365 -3.51 14.60 -13.22
N GLY A 366 -2.60 14.48 -12.27
CA GLY A 366 -2.25 15.54 -11.34
C GLY A 366 -2.56 15.28 -9.89
N PHE A 367 -2.77 16.36 -9.13
CA PHE A 367 -3.02 16.30 -7.70
C PHE A 367 -4.39 15.67 -7.39
N GLY A 368 -4.42 14.70 -6.48
CA GLY A 368 -5.66 14.03 -6.02
C GLY A 368 -6.16 12.89 -6.91
N THR A 369 -5.80 12.81 -8.20
CA THR A 369 -6.15 11.69 -9.09
C THR A 369 -5.36 10.43 -8.74
N ASP A 370 -5.79 9.27 -9.24
CA ASP A 370 -5.10 7.99 -9.05
C ASP A 370 -4.15 7.65 -10.22
N THR A 371 -4.18 8.45 -11.28
CA THR A 371 -3.37 8.31 -12.49
C THR A 371 -2.53 9.55 -12.76
N ASN A 372 -1.48 9.38 -13.57
CA ASN A 372 -0.62 10.46 -14.04
C ASN A 372 -0.28 10.29 -15.53
N LYS A 373 -0.23 11.41 -16.27
CA LYS A 373 0.46 11.52 -17.55
C LYS A 373 1.78 12.22 -17.30
N ALA A 374 2.89 11.53 -17.54
CA ALA A 374 4.21 12.04 -17.18
C ALA A 374 5.27 11.81 -18.25
N TRP A 375 6.36 12.57 -18.16
CA TRP A 375 7.59 12.40 -18.92
C TRP A 375 8.76 12.26 -17.94
N ILE A 376 9.67 11.37 -18.25
CA ILE A 376 10.98 11.29 -17.58
C ILE A 376 11.95 12.15 -18.39
N VAL A 377 12.49 13.18 -17.77
CA VAL A 377 13.48 14.09 -18.38
C VAL A 377 14.78 13.93 -17.61
N SER A 378 15.83 13.42 -18.27
CA SER A 378 17.15 13.22 -17.70
C SER A 378 18.22 13.85 -18.58
N THR A 379 19.49 13.80 -18.16
CA THR A 379 20.63 14.26 -18.95
C THR A 379 20.85 13.42 -20.22
N THR A 380 20.37 12.17 -20.24
CA THR A 380 20.52 11.26 -21.39
C THR A 380 19.36 11.35 -22.38
N GLY A 381 18.24 12.01 -22.02
CA GLY A 381 17.10 12.17 -22.93
C GLY A 381 15.77 12.42 -22.24
N THR A 382 14.74 12.33 -23.06
CA THR A 382 13.35 12.50 -22.63
C THR A 382 12.55 11.28 -23.07
N GLN A 383 11.82 10.67 -22.14
CA GLN A 383 10.91 9.56 -22.39
C GLN A 383 9.50 9.97 -22.03
N GLU A 384 8.58 9.87 -22.99
CA GLU A 384 7.15 10.03 -22.74
C GLU A 384 6.57 8.73 -22.19
N LEU A 385 5.76 8.81 -21.15
CA LEU A 385 5.05 7.66 -20.56
C LEU A 385 3.58 7.69 -20.96
N PRO A 386 2.92 6.54 -21.11
CA PRO A 386 1.46 6.51 -21.21
C PRO A 386 0.82 7.04 -19.92
N VAL A 387 -0.50 7.17 -19.91
CA VAL A 387 -1.21 7.41 -18.64
C VAL A 387 -1.05 6.16 -17.76
N LEU A 388 -0.43 6.31 -16.61
CA LEU A 388 -0.13 5.24 -15.66
C LEU A 388 -0.85 5.49 -14.33
N THR A 389 -1.17 4.43 -13.60
CA THR A 389 -1.54 4.55 -12.19
C THR A 389 -0.31 5.00 -11.38
N LYS A 390 -0.54 5.59 -10.20
CA LYS A 390 0.58 6.03 -9.35
C LYS A 390 1.54 4.90 -8.93
N PRO A 391 1.08 3.69 -8.59
CA PRO A 391 1.98 2.55 -8.38
C PRO A 391 2.79 2.17 -9.63
N GLN A 392 2.19 2.13 -10.82
CA GLN A 392 2.91 1.84 -12.06
C GLN A 392 3.96 2.91 -12.41
N LEU A 393 3.62 4.18 -12.19
CA LEU A 393 4.58 5.26 -12.36
C LEU A 393 5.71 5.18 -11.32
N ALA A 394 5.40 4.81 -10.08
CA ALA A 394 6.39 4.59 -9.04
C ALA A 394 7.37 3.48 -9.42
N ASP A 395 6.87 2.35 -9.91
CA ASP A 395 7.68 1.23 -10.38
C ASP A 395 8.61 1.67 -11.53
N THR A 396 8.08 2.38 -12.52
CA THR A 396 8.87 2.94 -13.64
C THR A 396 9.97 3.90 -13.17
N ILE A 397 9.71 4.71 -12.15
CA ILE A 397 10.71 5.63 -11.57
C ILE A 397 11.80 4.86 -10.81
N LEU A 398 11.43 3.81 -10.10
CA LEU A 398 12.40 2.97 -9.40
C LEU A 398 13.27 2.16 -10.36
N ASP A 399 12.74 1.75 -11.52
CA ASP A 399 13.56 1.16 -12.61
C ASP A 399 14.58 2.14 -13.17
N LEU A 400 14.24 3.43 -13.24
CA LEU A 400 15.17 4.47 -13.63
C LEU A 400 16.31 4.62 -12.61
N LEU A 401 15.97 4.59 -11.33
CA LEU A 401 16.93 4.71 -10.23
C LEU A 401 17.98 3.60 -10.23
N GLN A 402 17.65 2.40 -10.71
CA GLN A 402 18.59 1.30 -10.85
C GLN A 402 19.60 1.47 -11.99
N LYS A 403 19.23 2.25 -13.01
CA LYS A 403 20.04 2.46 -14.21
C LYS A 403 20.98 3.66 -14.08
N MET A 404 20.82 4.44 -13.04
CA MET A 404 21.64 5.61 -12.70
C MET A 404 22.67 5.25 -11.63
#